data_8f9bdd069c45b0c5914a2d730f1ce07a
#
_entry.id   8f9bdd069c45b0c5914a2d730f1ce07a
#
_cell.length_a   1.000
_cell.length_b   1.000
_cell.length_c   1.000
_cell.angle_alpha   90.00
_cell.angle_beta   90.00
_cell.angle_gamma   90.00
#
_symmetry.space_group_name_H-M   'P 1'
#
loop_
_entity.id
_entity.type
_entity.pdbx_description
1 polymer ?
#
loop_
_entity_poly.entity_id
_entity_poly.type
_entity_poly.pdbx_seq_one_letter_code
_entity_poly.pdbx_strand_id
1 'polypeptide(L)'
;SYFIYNNEPVRVNRKEIVVYGTHSHSKLKLFIQGLNDKSERDINLHHTDKVEIIDIIRKVGQIISKTDDKVQIMDNVTYETLEGTASQELHNDLNEGDQVTFVDFKNNVQIIEKRK
;
A
#
# COMPACT_ATOMS: atom_id res chain seq x y z
N SER A 1 6.60 -6.15 4.23
CA SER A 1 5.69 -6.96 3.42
C SER A 1 4.31 -6.33 3.34
N TYR A 2 3.57 -6.70 2.32
CA TYR A 2 2.23 -6.19 2.06
C TYR A 2 1.26 -7.35 1.92
N PHE A 3 -0.01 -7.10 2.27
CA PHE A 3 -1.07 -8.08 2.01
C PHE A 3 -2.40 -7.36 1.79
N ILE A 4 -3.41 -8.12 1.37
CA ILE A 4 -4.76 -7.58 1.19
C ILE A 4 -5.57 -7.83 2.45
N TYR A 5 -6.11 -6.75 3.01
CA TYR A 5 -7.02 -6.79 4.14
C TYR A 5 -8.27 -6.00 3.79
N ASN A 6 -9.43 -6.65 3.82
CA ASN A 6 -10.70 -6.05 3.41
C ASN A 6 -10.63 -5.40 2.00
N ASN A 7 -10.00 -6.11 1.05
CA ASN A 7 -9.80 -5.66 -0.33
C ASN A 7 -8.91 -4.42 -0.46
N GLU A 8 -8.15 -4.10 0.57
CA GLU A 8 -7.24 -2.96 0.58
C GLU A 8 -5.80 -3.45 0.77
N PRO A 9 -4.84 -3.02 -0.05
CA PRO A 9 -3.44 -3.34 0.20
C PRO A 9 -2.94 -2.58 1.43
N VAL A 10 -2.34 -3.30 2.36
CA VAL A 10 -1.81 -2.72 3.59
C VAL A 10 -0.36 -3.19 3.80
N ARG A 11 0.42 -2.35 4.46
CA ARG A 11 1.77 -2.68 4.85
C ARG A 11 1.77 -3.26 6.26
N VAL A 12 2.52 -4.34 6.45
CA VAL A 12 2.73 -4.91 7.79
C VAL A 12 3.94 -4.23 8.41
N ASN A 13 3.71 -3.47 9.48
CA ASN A 13 4.77 -2.78 10.19
C ASN A 13 5.49 -3.73 11.16
N ARG A 14 4.73 -4.57 11.87
CA ARG A 14 5.29 -5.59 12.75
C ARG A 14 4.25 -6.67 13.02
N LYS A 15 4.70 -7.80 13.53
CA LYS A 15 3.83 -8.91 13.89
C LYS A 15 4.20 -9.43 15.28
N GLU A 16 3.20 -9.89 16.03
CA GLU A 16 3.36 -10.52 17.33
C GLU A 16 2.57 -11.81 17.36
N ILE A 17 3.15 -12.87 17.90
CA ILE A 17 2.46 -14.12 18.15
C ILE A 17 2.11 -14.15 19.63
N VAL A 18 0.81 -14.22 19.92
CA VAL A 18 0.32 -14.29 21.31
C VAL A 18 -0.23 -15.70 21.55
N VAL A 19 0.30 -16.36 22.54
CA VAL A 19 -0.12 -17.71 22.91
C VAL A 19 -1.03 -17.62 24.11
N TYR A 20 -2.23 -18.20 24.00
CA TYR A 20 -3.22 -18.21 25.08
C TYR A 20 -3.41 -19.63 25.63
N GLY A 21 -3.16 -19.80 26.93
CA GLY A 21 -3.56 -20.98 27.71
C GLY A 21 -2.81 -22.26 27.37
N THR A 22 -3.26 -23.36 28.01
CA THR A 22 -2.63 -24.67 27.94
C THR A 22 -2.96 -25.46 26.70
N HIS A 23 -3.87 -24.97 25.86
CA HIS A 23 -4.32 -25.68 24.65
C HIS A 23 -3.74 -25.12 23.36
N SER A 24 -2.67 -24.38 23.44
CA SER A 24 -1.87 -23.96 22.28
C SER A 24 -2.65 -23.14 21.23
N HIS A 25 -3.63 -22.37 21.65
CA HIS A 25 -4.27 -21.43 20.76
C HIS A 25 -3.39 -20.19 20.63
N SER A 26 -2.85 -19.99 19.44
CA SER A 26 -2.08 -18.79 19.14
C SER A 26 -2.91 -17.85 18.29
N LYS A 27 -2.80 -16.55 18.57
CA LYS A 27 -3.30 -15.49 17.71
C LYS A 27 -2.13 -14.74 17.12
N LEU A 28 -2.22 -14.44 15.84
CA LEU A 28 -1.25 -13.58 15.19
C LEU A 28 -1.80 -12.15 15.21
N LYS A 29 -1.08 -11.28 15.90
CA LYS A 29 -1.42 -9.85 15.93
C LYS A 29 -0.54 -9.13 14.92
N LEU A 30 -1.17 -8.44 13.99
CA LEU A 30 -0.49 -7.65 12.96
C LEU A 30 -0.74 -6.17 13.20
N PHE A 31 0.33 -5.40 13.11
CA PHE A 31 0.26 -3.94 13.09
C PHE A 31 0.38 -3.50 11.65
N ILE A 32 -0.71 -3.01 11.09
CA ILE A 32 -0.83 -2.70 9.67
C ILE A 32 -1.08 -1.22 9.45
N GLN A 33 -0.73 -0.78 8.26
CA GLN A 33 -0.95 0.59 7.82
C GLN A 33 -1.37 0.56 6.36
N GLY A 34 -2.47 1.25 6.03
CA GLY A 34 -2.86 1.44 4.65
C GLY A 34 -1.80 2.25 3.90
N LEU A 35 -1.70 2.07 2.58
CA LEU A 35 -0.66 2.73 1.80
C LEU A 35 -0.74 4.26 1.88
N ASN A 36 -1.94 4.80 2.05
CA ASN A 36 -2.16 6.24 2.14
C ASN A 36 -2.58 6.71 3.54
N ASP A 37 -2.56 5.81 4.52
CA ASP A 37 -2.91 6.12 5.90
C ASP A 37 -1.66 6.46 6.71
N LYS A 38 -1.78 7.41 7.61
CA LYS A 38 -0.73 7.73 8.57
C LYS A 38 -0.86 6.95 9.87
N SER A 39 -2.03 6.39 10.14
CA SER A 39 -2.34 5.70 11.38
C SER A 39 -2.07 4.20 11.23
N GLU A 40 -1.40 3.66 12.22
CA GLU A 40 -1.21 2.23 12.36
C GLU A 40 -2.43 1.63 13.05
N ARG A 41 -2.89 0.49 12.53
CA ARG A 41 -3.99 -0.28 13.15
C ARG A 41 -3.46 -1.66 13.53
N ASP A 42 -4.03 -2.24 14.57
CA ASP A 42 -3.75 -3.62 14.93
C ASP A 42 -4.93 -4.51 14.57
N ILE A 43 -4.62 -5.68 14.06
CA ILE A 43 -5.60 -6.71 13.74
C ILE A 43 -5.17 -8.03 14.34
N ASN A 44 -6.14 -8.85 14.74
CA ASN A 44 -5.90 -10.17 15.26
C ASN A 44 -6.34 -11.21 14.24
N LEU A 45 -5.42 -12.08 13.85
CA LEU A 45 -5.70 -13.19 12.94
C LEU A 45 -5.70 -14.49 13.70
N HIS A 46 -6.73 -15.29 13.48
CA HIS A 46 -6.77 -16.66 13.98
C HIS A 46 -6.06 -17.57 12.98
N HIS A 47 -5.55 -18.71 13.46
CA HIS A 47 -4.86 -19.65 12.59
C HIS A 47 -5.73 -20.20 11.45
N THR A 48 -7.05 -20.07 11.56
CA THR A 48 -7.99 -20.46 10.50
C THR A 48 -8.25 -19.36 9.49
N ASP A 49 -7.81 -18.12 9.76
CA ASP A 49 -8.01 -17.01 8.84
C ASP A 49 -7.05 -17.15 7.66
N LYS A 50 -7.61 -16.99 6.46
CA LYS A 50 -6.81 -16.99 5.25
C LYS A 50 -6.42 -15.57 4.91
N VAL A 51 -5.13 -15.32 4.86
CA VAL A 51 -4.57 -14.03 4.45
C VAL A 51 -3.82 -14.24 3.16
N GLU A 52 -4.19 -13.50 2.13
CA GLU A 52 -3.47 -13.52 0.87
C GLU A 52 -2.30 -12.57 0.97
N ILE A 53 -1.10 -13.14 1.10
CA ILE A 53 0.14 -12.37 1.11
C ILE A 53 0.55 -12.17 -0.35
N ILE A 54 0.69 -10.91 -0.74
CA ILE A 54 1.13 -10.56 -2.09
C ILE A 54 2.40 -9.75 -2.01
N ASP A 55 3.28 -10.03 -2.97
CA ASP A 55 4.45 -9.20 -3.18
C ASP A 55 4.03 -8.04 -4.07
N ILE A 56 3.82 -6.88 -3.47
CA ILE A 56 3.56 -5.66 -4.22
C ILE A 56 4.89 -5.11 -4.68
N ILE A 57 5.08 -5.06 -5.99
CA ILE A 57 6.29 -4.52 -6.58
C ILE A 57 6.17 -3.00 -6.64
N ARG A 58 7.17 -2.33 -6.09
CA ARG A 58 7.27 -0.88 -6.21
C ARG A 58 7.80 -0.54 -7.59
N LYS A 59 7.14 0.39 -8.24
CA LYS A 59 7.50 0.86 -9.58
C LYS A 59 7.81 2.35 -9.54
N VAL A 60 8.54 2.81 -10.53
CA VAL A 60 8.88 4.23 -10.67
C VAL A 60 8.18 4.78 -11.90
N GLY A 61 7.60 5.95 -11.76
CA GLY A 61 6.92 6.63 -12.86
C GLY A 61 7.12 8.13 -12.79
N GLN A 62 6.65 8.81 -13.84
CA GLN A 62 6.70 10.27 -13.95
C GLN A 62 5.29 10.84 -13.97
N ILE A 63 5.06 11.90 -13.23
CA ILE A 63 3.77 12.60 -13.24
C ILE A 63 3.58 13.27 -14.59
N ILE A 64 2.50 12.93 -15.28
CA ILE A 64 2.11 13.55 -16.56
C ILE A 64 1.14 14.70 -16.31
N SER A 65 0.14 14.45 -15.49
CA SER A 65 -0.87 15.46 -15.14
C SER A 65 -1.48 15.15 -13.79
N LYS A 66 -2.12 16.15 -13.21
CA LYS A 66 -2.75 16.03 -11.91
C LYS A 66 -4.11 16.73 -11.95
N THR A 67 -5.13 16.04 -11.45
CA THR A 67 -6.46 16.63 -11.22
C THR A 67 -6.69 16.77 -9.73
N ASP A 68 -7.88 17.18 -9.30
CA ASP A 68 -8.16 17.44 -7.87
C ASP A 68 -8.05 16.19 -7.02
N ASP A 69 -8.36 15.03 -7.57
CA ASP A 69 -8.41 13.77 -6.81
C ASP A 69 -7.57 12.63 -7.41
N LYS A 70 -7.01 12.82 -8.62
CA LYS A 70 -6.27 11.78 -9.31
C LYS A 70 -5.00 12.31 -9.94
N VAL A 71 -4.08 11.39 -10.24
CA VAL A 71 -2.80 11.70 -10.85
C VAL A 71 -2.60 10.76 -12.02
N GLN A 72 -2.21 11.29 -13.18
CA GLN A 72 -1.77 10.47 -14.31
C GLN A 72 -0.26 10.33 -14.26
N ILE A 73 0.21 9.08 -14.31
CA ILE A 73 1.62 8.76 -14.28
C ILE A 73 1.97 7.88 -15.48
N MET A 74 3.20 8.00 -15.93
CA MET A 74 3.76 7.13 -16.97
C MET A 74 4.79 6.21 -16.31
N ASP A 75 4.61 4.90 -16.45
CA ASP A 75 5.56 3.91 -15.96
C ASP A 75 6.89 4.09 -16.72
N ASN A 76 7.99 4.23 -15.99
CA ASN A 76 9.29 4.47 -16.59
C ASN A 76 9.84 3.26 -17.35
N VAL A 77 9.30 2.07 -17.11
CA VAL A 77 9.75 0.84 -17.76
C VAL A 77 8.88 0.48 -18.95
N THR A 78 7.56 0.48 -18.76
CA THR A 78 6.61 0.05 -19.80
C THR A 78 6.11 1.20 -20.67
N TYR A 79 6.28 2.45 -20.22
CA TYR A 79 5.77 3.67 -20.84
C TYR A 79 4.24 3.72 -20.92
N GLU A 80 3.56 2.88 -20.16
CA GLU A 80 2.11 2.92 -20.05
C GLU A 80 1.67 4.09 -19.19
N THR A 81 0.57 4.73 -19.59
CA THR A 81 -0.07 5.77 -18.79
C THR A 81 -1.07 5.13 -17.83
N LEU A 82 -0.93 5.43 -16.56
CA LEU A 82 -1.77 4.89 -15.50
C LEU A 82 -2.41 6.04 -14.73
N GLU A 83 -3.63 5.81 -14.24
CA GLU A 83 -4.31 6.76 -13.37
C GLU A 83 -4.24 6.24 -11.95
N GLY A 84 -3.75 7.05 -11.03
CA GLY A 84 -3.58 6.66 -9.65
C GLY A 84 -4.02 7.74 -8.67
N THR A 85 -3.92 7.39 -7.39
CA THR A 85 -4.25 8.28 -6.29
C THR A 85 -3.06 8.37 -5.34
N ALA A 86 -3.06 9.43 -4.53
CA ALA A 86 -2.07 9.64 -3.48
C ALA A 86 -2.80 10.15 -2.23
N SER A 87 -2.13 10.10 -1.08
CA SER A 87 -2.65 10.77 0.11
C SER A 87 -2.78 12.27 -0.18
N GLN A 88 -3.69 12.93 0.52
CA GLN A 88 -3.94 14.36 0.28
C GLN A 88 -2.68 15.21 0.40
N GLU A 89 -1.86 14.94 1.40
CA GLU A 89 -0.59 15.66 1.57
C GLU A 89 0.35 15.45 0.40
N LEU A 90 0.52 14.18 0.00
CA LEU A 90 1.40 13.86 -1.11
C LEU A 90 0.86 14.43 -2.41
N HIS A 91 -0.45 14.32 -2.64
CA HIS A 91 -1.10 14.86 -3.82
C HIS A 91 -0.82 16.35 -3.98
N ASN A 92 -0.91 17.10 -2.87
CA ASN A 92 -0.65 18.54 -2.89
C ASN A 92 0.81 18.88 -3.21
N ASP A 93 1.73 17.97 -2.92
CA ASP A 93 3.16 18.17 -3.13
C ASP A 93 3.64 17.72 -4.52
N LEU A 94 2.80 17.01 -5.26
CA LEU A 94 3.15 16.48 -6.58
C LEU A 94 2.95 17.50 -7.68
N ASN A 95 3.88 17.56 -8.63
CA ASN A 95 3.81 18.43 -9.79
C ASN A 95 4.11 17.64 -11.06
N GLU A 96 3.66 18.15 -12.20
CA GLU A 96 4.00 17.57 -13.50
C GLU A 96 5.51 17.45 -13.66
N GLY A 97 5.96 16.31 -14.18
CA GLY A 97 7.38 16.05 -14.38
C GLY A 97 8.08 15.40 -13.18
N ASP A 98 7.44 15.36 -12.02
CA ASP A 98 8.05 14.74 -10.84
C ASP A 98 8.14 13.23 -11.01
N GLN A 99 9.24 12.67 -10.48
CA GLN A 99 9.40 11.21 -10.39
C GLN A 99 8.79 10.73 -9.09
N VAL A 100 8.06 9.62 -9.16
CA VAL A 100 7.36 9.05 -8.02
C VAL A 100 7.56 7.54 -7.95
N THR A 101 7.43 7.00 -6.74
CA THR A 101 7.30 5.57 -6.52
C THR A 101 5.82 5.25 -6.36
N PHE A 102 5.34 4.25 -7.07
CA PHE A 102 3.95 3.83 -6.98
C PHE A 102 3.85 2.31 -6.90
N VAL A 103 2.69 1.84 -6.47
CA VAL A 103 2.34 0.42 -6.47
C VAL A 103 1.09 0.24 -7.33
N ASP A 104 1.06 -0.85 -8.06
CA ASP A 104 -0.07 -1.23 -8.91
C ASP A 104 -0.60 -2.58 -8.46
N PHE A 105 -1.84 -2.61 -8.04
CA PHE A 105 -2.49 -3.83 -7.61
C PHE A 105 -3.91 -3.89 -8.16
N LYS A 106 -4.17 -4.86 -9.03
CA LYS A 106 -5.50 -5.09 -9.66
C LYS A 106 -6.12 -3.80 -10.19
N ASN A 107 -5.35 -3.05 -10.98
CA ASN A 107 -5.72 -1.76 -11.54
C ASN A 107 -5.92 -0.64 -10.50
N ASN A 108 -5.51 -0.89 -9.25
CA ASN A 108 -5.48 0.13 -8.23
C ASN A 108 -4.06 0.66 -8.10
N VAL A 109 -3.82 1.84 -8.61
CA VAL A 109 -2.51 2.47 -8.61
C VAL A 109 -2.45 3.50 -7.49
N GLN A 110 -1.45 3.37 -6.61
CA GLN A 110 -1.26 4.30 -5.50
C GLN A 110 0.16 4.82 -5.49
N ILE A 111 0.30 6.13 -5.46
CA ILE A 111 1.58 6.79 -5.34
C ILE A 111 1.94 6.83 -3.87
N ILE A 112 3.12 6.32 -3.52
CA ILE A 112 3.53 6.20 -2.12
C ILE A 112 4.60 7.19 -1.72
N GLU A 113 5.39 7.71 -2.66
CA GLU A 113 6.38 8.74 -2.35
C GLU A 113 6.80 9.51 -3.60
N LYS A 114 7.22 10.76 -3.38
CA LYS A 114 7.86 11.58 -4.39
C LYS A 114 9.35 11.33 -4.36
N ARG A 115 9.94 11.03 -5.49
CA ARG A 115 11.38 10.84 -5.62
C ARG A 115 12.06 12.18 -5.92
N LYS A 116 13.20 12.36 -5.31
CA LYS A 116 14.02 13.56 -5.56
C LYS A 116 15.02 13.30 -6.68
#